data_ade45883b9039660f1c9f174140c5503
#
_entry.id   ade45883b9039660f1c9f174140c5503
#
_cell.length_a   1.000
_cell.length_b   1.000
_cell.length_c   1.000
_cell.angle_alpha   90.00
_cell.angle_beta   90.00
_cell.angle_gamma   90.00
#
_symmetry.space_group_name_H-M   'P 1'
#
loop_
_entity.id
_entity.type
_entity.pdbx_description
1 polymer ?
#
loop_
_entity_poly.entity_id
_entity_poly.type
_entity_poly.pdbx_seq_one_letter_code
_entity_poly.pdbx_strand_id
1 'polypeptide(L)'
;QTALNCGVELYKKGVFEQYGVKVLGTPVQAVIDTEDREIFVRKLDEINVKTIQSEAVENAEDARRAAAELGYPVIVRAAYALGGLGSGFCDNEEELNVLVEKAFSFSPQVLVEKSLRGWKEVEYEVVRDRFDNCITVCNMENFDPLGIHTGESIVIAPSQTLSNTDYHKLRELAIRIIRHIGIVGECNVQYAYDPESEDYRVIEVNARLSRSSALASKATGYPLAFVAAKLGLGYGLFDLKNSVTKTTSAFFEPALDYVVCKIPRWDLGKFHGVDKELGSSMK
;
A
#
# COMPACT_ATOMS: atom_id res chain seq x y z
N GLN A 1 11.39 -4.76 4.02
CA GLN A 1 11.71 -3.42 4.56
C GLN A 1 13.21 -3.23 4.75
N THR A 2 13.92 -4.16 5.37
CA THR A 2 15.36 -4.03 5.64
C THR A 2 16.19 -3.73 4.39
N ALA A 3 15.91 -4.38 3.26
CA ALA A 3 16.61 -4.13 2.00
C ALA A 3 16.37 -2.71 1.46
N LEU A 4 15.14 -2.20 1.56
CA LEU A 4 14.80 -0.84 1.15
C LEU A 4 15.52 0.18 2.02
N ASN A 5 15.46 0.01 3.35
CA ASN A 5 16.15 0.89 4.29
C ASN A 5 17.65 0.93 4.03
N CYS A 6 18.27 -0.24 3.82
CA CYS A 6 19.70 -0.33 3.48
C CYS A 6 20.01 0.41 2.16
N GLY A 7 19.19 0.21 1.13
CA GLY A 7 19.34 0.87 -0.16
C GLY A 7 19.23 2.40 -0.06
N VAL A 8 18.26 2.90 0.70
CA VAL A 8 18.07 4.33 0.96
C VAL A 8 19.27 4.93 1.71
N GLU A 9 19.78 4.24 2.74
CA GLU A 9 20.94 4.68 3.48
C GLU A 9 22.23 4.73 2.62
N LEU A 10 22.45 3.72 1.80
CA LEU A 10 23.58 3.68 0.86
C LEU A 10 23.49 4.82 -0.17
N TYR A 11 22.28 5.09 -0.67
CA TYR A 11 22.01 6.20 -1.59
C TYR A 11 22.32 7.54 -0.93
N LYS A 12 21.78 7.82 0.26
CA LYS A 12 22.00 9.06 1.01
C LYS A 12 23.47 9.30 1.32
N LYS A 13 24.26 8.23 1.53
CA LYS A 13 25.71 8.29 1.78
C LYS A 13 26.56 8.39 0.51
N GLY A 14 25.96 8.43 -0.68
CA GLY A 14 26.68 8.50 -1.96
C GLY A 14 27.45 7.23 -2.33
N VAL A 15 27.19 6.10 -1.67
CA VAL A 15 27.95 4.86 -1.86
C VAL A 15 27.77 4.32 -3.28
N PHE A 16 26.56 4.41 -3.84
CA PHE A 16 26.31 3.91 -5.20
C PHE A 16 27.12 4.68 -6.25
N GLU A 17 27.24 5.99 -6.12
CA GLU A 17 28.05 6.83 -7.01
C GLU A 17 29.55 6.53 -6.81
N GLN A 18 30.00 6.46 -5.56
CA GLN A 18 31.40 6.21 -5.20
C GLN A 18 31.93 4.91 -5.81
N TYR A 19 31.11 3.86 -5.87
CA TYR A 19 31.51 2.55 -6.38
C TYR A 19 30.95 2.22 -7.77
N GLY A 20 30.30 3.17 -8.45
CA GLY A 20 29.73 2.98 -9.78
C GLY A 20 28.62 1.92 -9.82
N VAL A 21 27.89 1.75 -8.72
CA VAL A 21 26.81 0.75 -8.61
C VAL A 21 25.52 1.31 -9.20
N LYS A 22 24.96 0.59 -10.18
CA LYS A 22 23.67 0.94 -10.78
C LYS A 22 22.54 0.23 -10.03
N VAL A 23 21.59 1.02 -9.52
CA VAL A 23 20.35 0.48 -8.99
C VAL A 23 19.45 0.06 -10.15
N LEU A 24 18.94 -1.16 -10.13
CA LEU A 24 18.06 -1.73 -11.16
C LEU A 24 16.59 -1.62 -10.73
N GLY A 25 15.71 -1.35 -11.71
CA GLY A 25 14.27 -1.23 -11.48
C GLY A 25 13.89 0.13 -10.92
N THR A 26 13.08 0.14 -9.86
CA THR A 26 12.55 1.36 -9.24
C THR A 26 13.69 2.26 -8.73
N PRO A 27 13.72 3.55 -9.10
CA PRO A 27 14.71 4.48 -8.58
C PRO A 27 14.61 4.61 -7.05
N VAL A 28 15.74 4.80 -6.37
CA VAL A 28 15.76 4.94 -4.90
C VAL A 28 14.93 6.14 -4.44
N GLN A 29 14.90 7.23 -5.23
CA GLN A 29 14.05 8.37 -4.92
C GLN A 29 12.57 8.00 -4.89
N ALA A 30 12.08 7.19 -5.84
CA ALA A 30 10.70 6.72 -5.83
C ALA A 30 10.37 5.84 -4.60
N VAL A 31 11.37 5.08 -4.11
CA VAL A 31 11.23 4.35 -2.84
C VAL A 31 11.10 5.33 -1.67
N ILE A 32 11.94 6.37 -1.61
CA ILE A 32 11.86 7.42 -0.58
C ILE A 32 10.50 8.10 -0.63
N ASP A 33 10.03 8.47 -1.81
CA ASP A 33 8.76 9.18 -2.02
C ASP A 33 7.54 8.36 -1.57
N THR A 34 7.64 7.03 -1.57
CA THR A 34 6.55 6.14 -1.13
C THR A 34 6.64 5.73 0.33
N GLU A 35 7.84 5.66 0.91
CA GLU A 35 8.05 5.21 2.30
C GLU A 35 7.94 6.36 3.31
N ASP A 36 8.26 7.59 2.90
CA ASP A 36 8.11 8.78 3.73
C ASP A 36 6.68 9.33 3.61
N ARG A 37 5.95 9.31 4.71
CA ARG A 37 4.52 9.69 4.73
C ARG A 37 4.25 11.12 4.28
N GLU A 38 5.09 12.05 4.72
CA GLU A 38 4.93 13.47 4.39
C GLU A 38 5.21 13.72 2.90
N ILE A 39 6.31 13.14 2.41
CA ILE A 39 6.67 13.23 0.99
C ILE A 39 5.58 12.57 0.14
N PHE A 40 5.09 11.42 0.54
CA PHE A 40 4.03 10.67 -0.15
C PHE A 40 2.76 11.50 -0.31
N VAL A 41 2.26 12.09 0.79
CA VAL A 41 1.07 12.96 0.76
C VAL A 41 1.29 14.12 -0.20
N ARG A 42 2.41 14.85 -0.07
CA ARG A 42 2.74 15.97 -0.96
C ARG A 42 2.81 15.55 -2.44
N LYS A 43 3.40 14.39 -2.73
CA LYS A 43 3.48 13.85 -4.10
C LYS A 43 2.11 13.55 -4.68
N LEU A 44 1.18 13.04 -3.89
CA LEU A 44 -0.18 12.76 -4.34
C LEU A 44 -1.01 14.04 -4.49
N ASP A 45 -0.77 15.04 -3.64
CA ASP A 45 -1.40 16.36 -3.76
C ASP A 45 -1.00 17.08 -5.05
N GLU A 46 0.26 16.93 -5.53
CA GLU A 46 0.73 17.48 -6.81
C GLU A 46 -0.16 17.05 -8.01
N ILE A 47 -0.82 15.90 -7.90
CA ILE A 47 -1.71 15.34 -8.93
C ILE A 47 -3.18 15.28 -8.48
N ASN A 48 -3.56 16.00 -7.43
CA ASN A 48 -4.92 16.04 -6.88
C ASN A 48 -5.48 14.63 -6.58
N VAL A 49 -4.69 13.78 -5.96
CA VAL A 49 -5.11 12.46 -5.49
C VAL A 49 -5.29 12.49 -3.98
N LYS A 50 -6.45 12.06 -3.52
CA LYS A 50 -6.83 12.12 -2.11
C LYS A 50 -6.09 11.07 -1.29
N THR A 51 -5.46 11.51 -0.20
CA THR A 51 -4.87 10.65 0.84
C THR A 51 -5.72 10.68 2.10
N ILE A 52 -5.38 9.84 3.09
CA ILE A 52 -6.00 9.91 4.40
C ILE A 52 -5.56 11.22 5.07
N GLN A 53 -6.54 11.98 5.55
CA GLN A 53 -6.26 13.17 6.31
C GLN A 53 -5.56 12.80 7.62
N SER A 54 -4.40 13.37 7.85
CA SER A 54 -3.57 13.10 9.02
C SER A 54 -2.81 14.35 9.43
N GLU A 55 -2.54 14.47 10.72
CA GLU A 55 -1.69 15.50 11.29
C GLU A 55 -0.62 14.86 12.17
N ALA A 56 0.64 15.28 11.98
CA ALA A 56 1.74 14.88 12.84
C ALA A 56 1.82 15.85 14.02
N VAL A 57 1.81 15.32 15.22
CA VAL A 57 1.79 16.09 16.48
C VAL A 57 2.89 15.65 17.41
N GLU A 58 3.38 16.56 18.24
CA GLU A 58 4.49 16.31 19.18
C GLU A 58 4.07 16.46 20.65
N ASN A 59 2.81 16.78 20.89
CA ASN A 59 2.24 16.87 22.24
C ASN A 59 0.74 16.53 22.25
N ALA A 60 0.21 16.30 23.45
CA ALA A 60 -1.17 15.88 23.62
C ALA A 60 -2.21 17.00 23.33
N GLU A 61 -1.83 18.27 23.47
CA GLU A 61 -2.75 19.39 23.16
C GLU A 61 -2.97 19.48 21.65
N ASP A 62 -1.90 19.42 20.86
CA ASP A 62 -2.01 19.38 19.40
C ASP A 62 -2.76 18.13 18.93
N ALA A 63 -2.60 16.99 19.60
CA ALA A 63 -3.35 15.78 19.27
C ALA A 63 -4.87 15.96 19.46
N ARG A 64 -5.29 16.62 20.55
CA ARG A 64 -6.72 16.94 20.77
C ARG A 64 -7.26 17.89 19.73
N ARG A 65 -6.50 18.95 19.39
CA ARG A 65 -6.89 19.90 18.35
C ARG A 65 -7.04 19.17 17.01
N ALA A 66 -6.04 18.40 16.59
CA ALA A 66 -6.08 17.63 15.34
C ALA A 66 -7.28 16.67 15.29
N ALA A 67 -7.56 15.95 16.38
CA ALA A 67 -8.69 15.04 16.44
C ALA A 67 -10.03 15.78 16.36
N ALA A 68 -10.15 16.95 16.97
CA ALA A 68 -11.35 17.79 16.89
C ALA A 68 -11.59 18.31 15.45
N GLU A 69 -10.54 18.72 14.76
CA GLU A 69 -10.61 19.18 13.36
C GLU A 69 -10.94 18.05 12.38
N LEU A 70 -10.32 16.86 12.56
CA LEU A 70 -10.60 15.67 11.75
C LEU A 70 -11.99 15.09 12.03
N GLY A 71 -12.49 15.27 13.24
CA GLY A 71 -13.73 14.66 13.74
C GLY A 71 -13.55 13.17 14.07
N TYR A 72 -14.11 12.74 15.21
CA TYR A 72 -14.08 11.33 15.62
C TYR A 72 -14.92 10.43 14.70
N PRO A 73 -14.60 9.13 14.59
CA PRO A 73 -13.43 8.48 15.17
C PRO A 73 -12.12 8.84 14.45
N VAL A 74 -11.01 8.76 15.20
CA VAL A 74 -9.65 8.95 14.67
C VAL A 74 -8.78 7.73 14.95
N ILE A 75 -7.66 7.63 14.25
CA ILE A 75 -6.60 6.65 14.52
C ILE A 75 -5.40 7.41 15.04
N VAL A 76 -4.80 6.91 16.10
CA VAL A 76 -3.52 7.37 16.61
C VAL A 76 -2.44 6.37 16.24
N ARG A 77 -1.30 6.84 15.75
CA ARG A 77 -0.13 6.00 15.41
C ARG A 77 1.14 6.65 15.90
N ALA A 78 1.96 5.91 16.62
CA ALA A 78 3.33 6.34 16.92
C ALA A 78 4.16 6.35 15.61
N ALA A 79 4.72 7.50 15.23
CA ALA A 79 5.29 7.74 13.90
C ALA A 79 6.44 6.78 13.51
N TYR A 80 7.20 6.30 14.48
CA TYR A 80 8.39 5.45 14.25
C TYR A 80 8.29 4.07 14.90
N ALA A 81 7.08 3.67 15.36
CA ALA A 81 6.90 2.39 16.03
C ALA A 81 6.67 1.26 15.03
N LEU A 82 7.45 0.20 15.15
CA LEU A 82 7.28 -1.02 14.37
C LEU A 82 6.09 -1.85 14.89
N GLY A 83 5.33 -2.45 13.98
CA GLY A 83 4.30 -3.44 14.33
C GLY A 83 3.05 -2.86 15.00
N GLY A 84 2.78 -1.56 14.86
CA GLY A 84 1.56 -0.94 15.39
C GLY A 84 1.56 -0.69 16.90
N LEU A 85 2.72 -0.79 17.58
CA LEU A 85 2.85 -0.44 19.00
C LEU A 85 2.47 1.02 19.24
N GLY A 86 1.60 1.27 20.21
CA GLY A 86 1.09 2.62 20.50
C GLY A 86 0.08 3.14 19.48
N SER A 87 -0.46 2.28 18.61
CA SER A 87 -1.50 2.65 17.66
C SER A 87 -2.86 2.09 18.08
N GLY A 88 -3.92 2.81 17.71
CA GLY A 88 -5.29 2.37 17.98
C GLY A 88 -6.34 3.35 17.49
N PHE A 89 -7.59 2.95 17.62
CA PHE A 89 -8.75 3.77 17.32
C PHE A 89 -9.19 4.53 18.57
N CYS A 90 -9.71 5.74 18.36
CA CYS A 90 -10.32 6.56 19.40
C CYS A 90 -11.67 7.04 18.88
N ASP A 91 -12.73 6.66 19.55
CA ASP A 91 -14.08 7.07 19.21
C ASP A 91 -14.48 8.40 19.90
N ASN A 92 -13.68 8.85 20.88
CA ASN A 92 -13.89 10.08 21.65
C ASN A 92 -12.57 10.61 22.23
N GLU A 93 -12.63 11.80 22.86
CA GLU A 93 -11.47 12.49 23.43
C GLU A 93 -10.86 11.74 24.64
N GLU A 94 -11.67 11.03 25.43
CA GLU A 94 -11.17 10.28 26.61
C GLU A 94 -10.25 9.14 26.15
N GLU A 95 -10.67 8.39 25.13
CA GLU A 95 -9.87 7.33 24.53
C GLU A 95 -8.62 7.89 23.85
N LEU A 96 -8.75 9.05 23.19
CA LEU A 96 -7.62 9.74 22.57
C LEU A 96 -6.55 10.06 23.60
N ASN A 97 -6.91 10.65 24.75
CA ASN A 97 -5.97 11.06 25.77
C ASN A 97 -5.15 9.86 26.30
N VAL A 98 -5.82 8.75 26.60
CA VAL A 98 -5.16 7.51 27.07
C VAL A 98 -4.19 6.97 26.02
N LEU A 99 -4.62 6.93 24.77
CA LEU A 99 -3.81 6.33 23.70
C LEU A 99 -2.63 7.23 23.30
N VAL A 100 -2.82 8.54 23.29
CA VAL A 100 -1.78 9.53 22.96
C VAL A 100 -0.65 9.51 23.99
N GLU A 101 -0.96 9.45 25.30
CA GLU A 101 0.05 9.30 26.35
C GLU A 101 0.89 8.03 26.14
N LYS A 102 0.22 6.93 25.83
CA LYS A 102 0.90 5.67 25.50
C LYS A 102 1.75 5.78 24.25
N ALA A 103 1.24 6.40 23.19
CA ALA A 103 1.95 6.56 21.91
C ALA A 103 3.23 7.40 22.08
N PHE A 104 3.18 8.48 22.84
CA PHE A 104 4.36 9.32 23.14
C PHE A 104 5.41 8.62 24.00
N SER A 105 5.06 7.54 24.71
CA SER A 105 6.07 6.72 25.39
C SER A 105 6.94 5.90 24.43
N PHE A 106 6.49 5.71 23.18
CA PHE A 106 7.21 4.96 22.16
C PHE A 106 7.84 5.86 21.07
N SER A 107 7.33 7.07 20.89
CA SER A 107 7.78 7.96 19.81
C SER A 107 7.60 9.42 20.22
N PRO A 108 8.57 10.30 19.89
CA PRO A 108 8.44 11.74 20.12
C PRO A 108 7.37 12.40 19.23
N GLN A 109 6.94 11.73 18.14
CA GLN A 109 5.94 12.20 17.22
C GLN A 109 4.84 11.15 17.04
N VAL A 110 3.61 11.62 16.99
CA VAL A 110 2.40 10.82 16.84
C VAL A 110 1.61 11.35 15.65
N LEU A 111 1.04 10.45 14.86
CA LEU A 111 0.10 10.78 13.79
C LEU A 111 -1.32 10.62 14.31
N VAL A 112 -2.13 11.65 14.13
CA VAL A 112 -3.59 11.59 14.31
C VAL A 112 -4.23 11.58 12.93
N GLU A 113 -4.94 10.51 12.59
CA GLU A 113 -5.51 10.28 11.26
C GLU A 113 -7.02 10.13 11.35
N LYS A 114 -7.74 10.60 10.32
CA LYS A 114 -9.18 10.32 10.18
C LYS A 114 -9.39 8.82 10.07
N SER A 115 -10.26 8.27 10.92
CA SER A 115 -10.65 6.87 10.82
C SER A 115 -11.54 6.64 9.60
N LEU A 116 -11.21 5.61 8.84
CA LEU A 116 -11.99 5.12 7.71
C LEU A 116 -12.62 3.76 8.04
N ARG A 117 -12.91 3.51 9.31
CA ARG A 117 -13.57 2.28 9.77
C ARG A 117 -14.88 2.07 8.99
N GLY A 118 -15.07 0.86 8.47
CA GLY A 118 -16.25 0.50 7.67
C GLY A 118 -16.06 0.69 6.16
N TRP A 119 -15.03 1.43 5.74
CA TRP A 119 -14.66 1.50 4.33
C TRP A 119 -14.07 0.19 3.85
N LYS A 120 -14.17 -0.06 2.56
CA LYS A 120 -13.54 -1.22 1.92
C LYS A 120 -12.08 -0.95 1.64
N GLU A 121 -11.28 -1.98 1.66
CA GLU A 121 -9.92 -1.94 1.14
C GLU A 121 -9.87 -2.58 -0.23
N VAL A 122 -9.36 -1.85 -1.21
CA VAL A 122 -9.24 -2.26 -2.61
C VAL A 122 -7.79 -2.08 -3.04
N GLU A 123 -7.25 -3.05 -3.75
CA GLU A 123 -5.87 -3.06 -4.18
C GLU A 123 -5.75 -3.23 -5.70
N TYR A 124 -4.73 -2.60 -6.26
CA TYR A 124 -4.31 -2.78 -7.64
C TYR A 124 -2.83 -3.18 -7.70
N GLU A 125 -2.54 -4.31 -8.30
CA GLU A 125 -1.19 -4.69 -8.70
C GLU A 125 -0.88 -4.07 -10.06
N VAL A 126 0.14 -3.26 -10.09
CA VAL A 126 0.50 -2.42 -11.26
C VAL A 126 1.91 -2.76 -11.70
N VAL A 127 2.11 -2.81 -13.00
CA VAL A 127 3.43 -3.00 -13.61
C VAL A 127 3.71 -1.84 -14.56
N ARG A 128 4.88 -1.22 -14.42
CA ARG A 128 5.33 -0.14 -15.30
C ARG A 128 6.78 -0.36 -15.72
N ASP A 129 7.06 -0.22 -17.03
CA ASP A 129 8.41 -0.25 -17.55
C ASP A 129 9.03 1.18 -17.62
N ARG A 130 10.31 1.25 -17.98
CA ARG A 130 11.03 2.52 -18.13
C ARG A 130 10.60 3.36 -19.34
N PHE A 131 9.80 2.78 -20.25
CA PHE A 131 9.28 3.43 -21.45
C PHE A 131 7.89 4.01 -21.24
N ASP A 132 7.42 4.02 -19.98
CA ASP A 132 6.11 4.49 -19.55
C ASP A 132 4.93 3.61 -19.97
N ASN A 133 5.17 2.38 -20.42
CA ASN A 133 4.09 1.41 -20.55
C ASN A 133 3.67 0.94 -19.16
N CYS A 134 2.37 1.07 -18.85
CA CYS A 134 1.83 0.80 -17.54
C CYS A 134 0.51 0.04 -17.66
N ILE A 135 0.38 -1.05 -16.90
CA ILE A 135 -0.83 -1.89 -16.87
C ILE A 135 -1.20 -2.23 -15.42
N THR A 136 -2.48 -2.49 -15.20
CA THR A 136 -2.95 -3.15 -14.00
C THR A 136 -3.07 -4.65 -14.25
N VAL A 137 -2.40 -5.44 -13.45
CA VAL A 137 -2.37 -6.91 -13.62
C VAL A 137 -3.54 -7.56 -12.89
N CYS A 138 -3.89 -7.05 -11.74
CA CYS A 138 -4.97 -7.57 -10.92
C CYS A 138 -5.57 -6.46 -10.06
N ASN A 139 -6.89 -6.49 -9.96
CA ASN A 139 -7.63 -5.76 -8.95
C ASN A 139 -8.12 -6.76 -7.90
N MET A 140 -8.08 -6.38 -6.63
CA MET A 140 -8.48 -7.22 -5.50
C MET A 140 -9.24 -6.38 -4.48
N GLU A 141 -10.14 -7.02 -3.74
CA GLU A 141 -10.80 -6.41 -2.59
C GLU A 141 -10.66 -7.28 -1.34
N ASN A 142 -10.51 -6.66 -0.20
CA ASN A 142 -10.56 -7.32 1.09
C ASN A 142 -12.02 -7.55 1.49
N PHE A 143 -12.33 -8.79 1.89
CA PHE A 143 -13.65 -9.12 2.43
C PHE A 143 -13.83 -8.53 3.83
N ASP A 144 -12.78 -8.54 4.62
CA ASP A 144 -12.77 -7.94 5.94
C ASP A 144 -12.74 -6.41 5.84
N PRO A 145 -13.38 -5.69 6.78
CA PRO A 145 -13.39 -4.24 6.76
C PRO A 145 -11.99 -3.66 6.96
N LEU A 146 -11.81 -2.41 6.53
CA LEU A 146 -10.57 -1.66 6.74
C LEU A 146 -10.20 -1.64 8.24
N GLY A 147 -8.93 -1.95 8.52
CA GLY A 147 -8.40 -2.10 9.87
C GLY A 147 -7.90 -3.51 10.19
N ILE A 148 -8.22 -4.51 9.36
CA ILE A 148 -7.57 -5.83 9.36
C ILE A 148 -6.39 -5.76 8.38
N HIS A 149 -5.20 -6.21 8.82
CA HIS A 149 -4.03 -6.20 7.93
C HIS A 149 -4.29 -7.04 6.68
N THR A 150 -4.03 -6.48 5.49
CA THR A 150 -4.29 -7.10 4.17
C THR A 150 -3.74 -8.51 4.04
N GLY A 151 -2.54 -8.77 4.58
CA GLY A 151 -1.94 -10.11 4.56
C GLY A 151 -2.76 -11.16 5.29
N GLU A 152 -3.62 -10.77 6.20
CA GLU A 152 -4.42 -11.61 7.11
C GLU A 152 -5.90 -11.61 6.75
N SER A 153 -6.32 -10.69 5.90
CA SER A 153 -7.68 -10.60 5.39
C SER A 153 -8.00 -11.71 4.38
N ILE A 154 -9.29 -12.05 4.28
CA ILE A 154 -9.83 -12.76 3.12
C ILE A 154 -9.81 -11.80 1.95
N VAL A 155 -9.20 -12.21 0.83
CA VAL A 155 -9.05 -11.36 -0.36
C VAL A 155 -9.69 -12.02 -1.57
N ILE A 156 -10.44 -11.26 -2.33
CA ILE A 156 -11.16 -11.71 -3.52
C ILE A 156 -10.55 -11.02 -4.75
N ALA A 157 -10.27 -11.79 -5.78
CA ALA A 157 -9.72 -11.33 -7.05
C ALA A 157 -10.52 -11.91 -8.24
N PRO A 158 -11.03 -11.09 -9.18
CA PRO A 158 -11.09 -9.64 -9.11
C PRO A 158 -12.13 -9.13 -8.10
N SER A 159 -12.12 -7.84 -7.77
CA SER A 159 -13.16 -7.19 -6.95
C SER A 159 -14.54 -7.51 -7.48
N GLN A 160 -15.46 -7.88 -6.57
CA GLN A 160 -16.83 -8.27 -6.93
C GLN A 160 -17.87 -7.18 -6.60
N THR A 161 -17.51 -6.21 -5.78
CA THR A 161 -18.46 -5.23 -5.23
C THR A 161 -18.23 -3.81 -5.73
N LEU A 162 -17.24 -3.59 -6.59
CA LEU A 162 -17.05 -2.31 -7.27
C LEU A 162 -17.96 -2.23 -8.49
N SER A 163 -18.54 -1.04 -8.72
CA SER A 163 -19.16 -0.75 -10.02
C SER A 163 -18.09 -0.69 -11.12
N ASN A 164 -18.51 -0.84 -12.38
CA ASN A 164 -17.58 -0.67 -13.51
C ASN A 164 -16.94 0.72 -13.52
N THR A 165 -17.70 1.74 -13.16
CA THR A 165 -17.21 3.14 -13.06
C THR A 165 -16.12 3.26 -12.01
N ASP A 166 -16.33 2.74 -10.81
CA ASP A 166 -15.36 2.81 -9.72
C ASP A 166 -14.12 1.97 -9.99
N TYR A 167 -14.31 0.78 -10.57
CA TYR A 167 -13.20 -0.04 -11.02
C TYR A 167 -12.26 0.75 -11.95
N HIS A 168 -12.81 1.37 -12.98
CA HIS A 168 -12.00 2.15 -13.95
C HIS A 168 -11.44 3.42 -13.35
N LYS A 169 -12.18 4.12 -12.49
CA LYS A 169 -11.72 5.29 -11.74
C LYS A 169 -10.48 4.97 -10.90
N LEU A 170 -10.55 3.94 -10.07
CA LEU A 170 -9.44 3.54 -9.20
C LEU A 170 -8.25 2.99 -10.01
N ARG A 171 -8.52 2.25 -11.09
CA ARG A 171 -7.49 1.78 -12.03
C ARG A 171 -6.73 2.94 -12.67
N GLU A 172 -7.42 3.95 -13.18
CA GLU A 172 -6.81 5.12 -13.80
C GLU A 172 -5.99 5.92 -12.78
N LEU A 173 -6.49 6.04 -11.56
CA LEU A 173 -5.76 6.66 -10.45
C LEU A 173 -4.46 5.89 -10.15
N ALA A 174 -4.50 4.56 -10.07
CA ALA A 174 -3.33 3.74 -9.84
C ALA A 174 -2.24 4.00 -10.91
N ILE A 175 -2.60 3.97 -12.18
CA ILE A 175 -1.68 4.24 -13.29
C ILE A 175 -1.09 5.66 -13.19
N ARG A 176 -1.93 6.66 -12.89
CA ARG A 176 -1.50 8.06 -12.74
C ARG A 176 -0.51 8.24 -11.58
N ILE A 177 -0.78 7.62 -10.45
CA ILE A 177 0.10 7.64 -9.27
C ILE A 177 1.46 7.03 -9.61
N ILE A 178 1.47 5.84 -10.18
CA ILE A 178 2.70 5.10 -10.47
C ILE A 178 3.58 5.82 -11.50
N ARG A 179 2.96 6.45 -12.49
CA ARG A 179 3.67 7.31 -13.46
C ARG A 179 4.27 8.55 -12.79
N HIS A 180 3.49 9.20 -11.92
CA HIS A 180 3.94 10.43 -11.24
C HIS A 180 5.12 10.17 -10.30
N ILE A 181 5.07 9.10 -9.52
CA ILE A 181 6.17 8.69 -8.63
C ILE A 181 7.38 8.17 -9.42
N GLY A 182 7.17 7.66 -10.62
CA GLY A 182 8.24 7.16 -11.47
C GLY A 182 8.71 5.75 -11.13
N ILE A 183 7.82 4.90 -10.59
CA ILE A 183 8.12 3.50 -10.27
C ILE A 183 8.40 2.73 -11.55
N VAL A 184 9.41 1.85 -11.52
CA VAL A 184 9.78 0.93 -12.61
C VAL A 184 9.83 -0.48 -12.06
N GLY A 185 8.98 -1.34 -12.57
CA GLY A 185 8.81 -2.71 -12.08
C GLY A 185 7.38 -2.96 -11.65
N GLU A 186 7.20 -3.69 -10.57
CA GLU A 186 5.91 -4.01 -9.99
C GLU A 186 5.70 -3.23 -8.70
N CYS A 187 4.47 -2.87 -8.45
CA CYS A 187 4.03 -2.15 -7.26
C CYS A 187 2.56 -2.41 -6.97
N ASN A 188 2.20 -2.16 -5.72
CA ASN A 188 0.84 -2.30 -5.23
C ASN A 188 0.31 -0.93 -4.78
N VAL A 189 -0.92 -0.59 -5.18
CA VAL A 189 -1.63 0.61 -4.73
C VAL A 189 -2.84 0.18 -3.92
N GLN A 190 -2.94 0.65 -2.67
CA GLN A 190 -4.03 0.34 -1.76
C GLN A 190 -4.92 1.55 -1.56
N TYR A 191 -6.22 1.32 -1.67
CA TYR A 191 -7.27 2.30 -1.50
C TYR A 191 -8.20 1.92 -0.36
N ALA A 192 -8.57 2.91 0.45
CA ALA A 192 -9.82 2.88 1.18
C ALA A 192 -10.92 3.43 0.25
N TYR A 193 -12.03 2.73 0.14
CA TYR A 193 -13.16 3.09 -0.70
C TYR A 193 -14.45 3.03 0.12
N ASP A 194 -15.21 4.12 0.10
CA ASP A 194 -16.53 4.21 0.72
C ASP A 194 -17.60 3.80 -0.29
N PRO A 195 -18.29 2.69 -0.09
CA PRO A 195 -19.32 2.22 -1.03
C PRO A 195 -20.59 3.08 -1.03
N GLU A 196 -20.82 3.93 -0.01
CA GLU A 196 -22.00 4.77 0.07
C GLU A 196 -21.81 6.11 -0.66
N SER A 197 -20.68 6.76 -0.43
CA SER A 197 -20.37 8.06 -1.05
C SER A 197 -19.55 7.97 -2.32
N GLU A 198 -19.04 6.77 -2.68
CA GLU A 198 -18.10 6.53 -3.78
C GLU A 198 -16.81 7.36 -3.65
N ASP A 199 -16.49 7.82 -2.43
CA ASP A 199 -15.25 8.53 -2.14
C ASP A 199 -14.12 7.52 -1.89
N TYR A 200 -12.88 7.96 -2.08
CA TYR A 200 -11.70 7.13 -1.90
C TYR A 200 -10.58 7.88 -1.20
N ARG A 201 -9.68 7.12 -0.60
CA ARG A 201 -8.38 7.60 -0.11
C ARG A 201 -7.30 6.61 -0.51
N VAL A 202 -6.16 7.11 -0.96
CA VAL A 202 -4.98 6.27 -1.11
C VAL A 202 -4.37 6.03 0.26
N ILE A 203 -4.24 4.76 0.64
CA ILE A 203 -3.66 4.35 1.92
C ILE A 203 -2.14 4.37 1.80
N GLU A 204 -1.63 3.58 0.84
CA GLU A 204 -0.19 3.44 0.59
C GLU A 204 0.10 2.95 -0.82
N VAL A 205 1.33 3.14 -1.24
CA VAL A 205 1.91 2.55 -2.44
C VAL A 205 3.15 1.76 -2.04
N ASN A 206 3.13 0.48 -2.31
CA ASN A 206 4.27 -0.39 -2.06
C ASN A 206 5.10 -0.51 -3.34
N ALA A 207 6.23 0.21 -3.43
CA ALA A 207 7.12 0.22 -4.60
C ALA A 207 7.98 -1.05 -4.69
N ARG A 208 7.38 -2.20 -4.47
CA ARG A 208 8.01 -3.52 -4.39
C ARG A 208 6.99 -4.63 -4.50
N LEU A 209 7.46 -5.83 -4.84
CA LEU A 209 6.64 -7.04 -4.71
C LEU A 209 6.14 -7.22 -3.27
N SER A 210 4.90 -7.64 -3.14
CA SER A 210 4.21 -7.84 -1.88
C SER A 210 3.61 -9.25 -1.78
N ARG A 211 2.94 -9.55 -0.67
CA ARG A 211 2.20 -10.82 -0.54
C ARG A 211 1.00 -10.89 -1.49
N SER A 212 0.37 -9.76 -1.77
CA SER A 212 -0.72 -9.64 -2.74
C SER A 212 -0.26 -9.90 -4.17
N SER A 213 0.99 -9.57 -4.51
CA SER A 213 1.57 -9.87 -5.83
C SER A 213 1.61 -11.39 -6.10
N ALA A 214 1.84 -12.20 -5.06
CA ALA A 214 1.80 -13.66 -5.19
C ALA A 214 0.37 -14.18 -5.46
N LEU A 215 -0.64 -13.59 -4.81
CA LEU A 215 -2.04 -13.89 -5.08
C LEU A 215 -2.42 -13.47 -6.49
N ALA A 216 -2.09 -12.24 -6.88
CA ALA A 216 -2.35 -11.71 -8.22
C ALA A 216 -1.72 -12.60 -9.31
N SER A 217 -0.47 -13.02 -9.12
CA SER A 217 0.21 -13.92 -10.06
C SER A 217 -0.50 -15.27 -10.19
N LYS A 218 -0.99 -15.84 -9.08
CA LYS A 218 -1.74 -17.11 -9.10
C LYS A 218 -3.14 -16.95 -9.73
N ALA A 219 -3.81 -15.85 -9.41
CA ALA A 219 -5.16 -15.59 -9.91
C ALA A 219 -5.17 -15.35 -11.42
N THR A 220 -4.20 -14.59 -11.93
CA THR A 220 -4.17 -14.16 -13.33
C THR A 220 -3.30 -15.04 -14.23
N GLY A 221 -2.40 -15.85 -13.65
CA GLY A 221 -1.35 -16.54 -14.39
C GLY A 221 -0.22 -15.60 -14.89
N TYR A 222 -0.30 -14.30 -14.60
CA TYR A 222 0.71 -13.32 -14.99
C TYR A 222 1.89 -13.38 -13.98
N PRO A 223 3.11 -13.70 -14.42
CA PRO A 223 4.23 -13.95 -13.51
C PRO A 223 4.90 -12.64 -13.07
N LEU A 224 4.28 -11.91 -12.13
CA LEU A 224 4.72 -10.58 -11.69
C LEU A 224 6.20 -10.50 -11.34
N ALA A 225 6.71 -11.46 -10.55
CA ALA A 225 8.12 -11.44 -10.14
C ALA A 225 9.09 -11.60 -11.32
N PHE A 226 8.76 -12.46 -12.29
CA PHE A 226 9.56 -12.63 -13.51
C PHE A 226 9.54 -11.36 -14.35
N VAL A 227 8.36 -10.79 -14.58
CA VAL A 227 8.22 -9.56 -15.38
C VAL A 227 8.97 -8.42 -14.70
N ALA A 228 8.76 -8.19 -13.40
CA ALA A 228 9.45 -7.13 -12.64
C ALA A 228 10.99 -7.27 -12.73
N ALA A 229 11.52 -8.49 -12.61
CA ALA A 229 12.96 -8.75 -12.77
C ALA A 229 13.46 -8.37 -14.18
N LYS A 230 12.71 -8.71 -15.22
CA LYS A 230 13.05 -8.34 -16.60
C LYS A 230 13.00 -6.82 -16.82
N LEU A 231 11.97 -6.14 -16.28
CA LEU A 231 11.88 -4.68 -16.35
C LEU A 231 13.05 -4.02 -15.62
N GLY A 232 13.45 -4.55 -14.46
CA GLY A 232 14.65 -4.10 -13.75
C GLY A 232 15.93 -4.22 -14.58
N LEU A 233 16.02 -5.25 -15.43
CA LEU A 233 17.13 -5.42 -16.37
C LEU A 233 17.02 -4.52 -17.62
N GLY A 234 15.93 -3.74 -17.75
CA GLY A 234 15.74 -2.74 -18.78
C GLY A 234 14.91 -3.19 -19.98
N TYR A 235 14.30 -4.37 -19.94
CA TYR A 235 13.32 -4.78 -20.95
C TYR A 235 12.06 -3.92 -20.85
N GLY A 236 11.38 -3.69 -21.96
CA GLY A 236 10.03 -3.15 -22.01
C GLY A 236 8.96 -4.24 -21.91
N LEU A 237 7.75 -3.88 -21.54
CA LEU A 237 6.62 -4.82 -21.53
C LEU A 237 6.33 -5.42 -22.91
N PHE A 238 6.61 -4.66 -23.96
CA PHE A 238 6.46 -5.10 -25.36
C PHE A 238 7.54 -6.11 -25.81
N ASP A 239 8.70 -6.16 -25.12
CA ASP A 239 9.77 -7.11 -25.41
C ASP A 239 9.48 -8.50 -24.84
N LEU A 240 8.56 -8.59 -23.89
CA LEU A 240 8.24 -9.81 -23.16
C LEU A 240 6.96 -10.44 -23.70
N LYS A 241 6.98 -11.75 -23.89
CA LYS A 241 5.77 -12.51 -24.24
C LYS A 241 4.90 -12.72 -23.02
N ASN A 242 3.58 -12.58 -23.19
CA ASN A 242 2.61 -12.96 -22.20
C ASN A 242 2.66 -14.48 -21.97
N SER A 243 2.86 -14.88 -20.73
CA SER A 243 3.05 -16.30 -20.36
C SER A 243 1.74 -17.12 -20.47
N VAL A 244 0.59 -16.46 -20.42
CA VAL A 244 -0.73 -17.10 -20.48
C VAL A 244 -1.15 -17.29 -21.95
N THR A 245 -1.17 -16.22 -22.71
CA THR A 245 -1.63 -16.26 -24.12
C THR A 245 -0.62 -16.86 -25.07
N LYS A 246 0.69 -16.79 -24.76
CA LYS A 246 1.84 -17.18 -25.59
C LYS A 246 2.01 -16.37 -26.89
N THR A 247 1.01 -15.62 -27.28
CA THR A 247 0.94 -14.88 -28.56
C THR A 247 0.99 -13.37 -28.41
N THR A 248 0.44 -12.83 -27.30
CA THR A 248 0.47 -11.40 -27.01
C THR A 248 1.72 -11.00 -26.23
N SER A 249 1.97 -9.70 -26.09
CA SER A 249 3.03 -9.17 -25.23
C SER A 249 2.60 -9.15 -23.75
N ALA A 250 3.58 -8.96 -22.87
CA ALA A 250 3.33 -8.76 -21.43
C ALA A 250 2.59 -7.43 -21.14
N PHE A 251 2.41 -6.58 -22.13
CA PHE A 251 1.64 -5.34 -22.04
C PHE A 251 0.12 -5.56 -22.11
N PHE A 252 -0.34 -6.78 -22.28
CA PHE A 252 -1.76 -7.13 -22.32
C PHE A 252 -2.30 -7.37 -20.91
N GLU A 253 -3.26 -6.55 -20.48
CA GLU A 253 -3.88 -6.69 -19.16
C GLU A 253 -4.66 -8.00 -19.04
N PRO A 254 -4.48 -8.76 -17.95
CA PRO A 254 -5.31 -9.93 -17.69
C PRO A 254 -6.78 -9.57 -17.50
N ALA A 255 -7.67 -10.40 -18.03
CA ALA A 255 -9.11 -10.37 -17.76
C ALA A 255 -9.53 -11.73 -17.26
N LEU A 256 -10.23 -11.76 -16.11
CA LEU A 256 -10.66 -12.99 -15.45
C LEU A 256 -12.15 -13.20 -15.61
N ASP A 257 -12.54 -14.40 -16.02
CA ASP A 257 -13.92 -14.90 -16.08
C ASP A 257 -14.28 -15.84 -14.91
N TYR A 258 -13.44 -15.84 -13.88
CA TYR A 258 -13.60 -16.60 -12.65
C TYR A 258 -13.17 -15.75 -11.45
N VAL A 259 -13.56 -16.19 -10.27
CA VAL A 259 -13.22 -15.53 -8.99
C VAL A 259 -12.26 -16.41 -8.21
N VAL A 260 -11.22 -15.78 -7.68
CA VAL A 260 -10.27 -16.42 -6.75
C VAL A 260 -10.45 -15.81 -5.37
N CYS A 261 -10.67 -16.66 -4.38
CA CYS A 261 -10.76 -16.28 -2.97
C CYS A 261 -9.55 -16.81 -2.21
N LYS A 262 -8.74 -15.90 -1.65
CA LYS A 262 -7.66 -16.24 -0.72
C LYS A 262 -8.20 -16.22 0.70
N ILE A 263 -8.16 -17.36 1.38
CA ILE A 263 -8.51 -17.47 2.80
C ILE A 263 -7.25 -17.83 3.57
N PRO A 264 -6.73 -16.95 4.43
CA PRO A 264 -5.56 -17.24 5.25
C PRO A 264 -5.87 -18.29 6.30
N ARG A 265 -4.90 -19.15 6.58
CA ARG A 265 -4.96 -20.13 7.66
C ARG A 265 -3.70 -20.03 8.49
N TRP A 266 -3.85 -19.65 9.74
CA TRP A 266 -2.77 -19.46 10.69
C TRP A 266 -2.68 -20.64 11.66
N ASP A 267 -1.48 -21.18 11.84
CA ASP A 267 -1.22 -22.24 12.82
C ASP A 267 -0.77 -21.62 14.17
N LEU A 268 -1.59 -20.72 14.67
CA LEU A 268 -1.30 -19.97 15.92
C LEU A 268 -1.24 -20.88 17.16
N GLY A 269 -1.77 -22.11 17.05
CA GLY A 269 -1.69 -23.09 18.13
C GLY A 269 -0.28 -23.58 18.46
N LYS A 270 0.69 -23.36 17.54
CA LYS A 270 2.11 -23.70 17.75
C LYS A 270 2.85 -22.69 18.63
N PHE A 271 2.29 -21.51 18.82
CA PHE A 271 2.95 -20.41 19.53
C PHE A 271 2.22 -20.12 20.83
N HIS A 272 2.96 -20.18 21.96
CA HIS A 272 2.42 -19.83 23.26
C HIS A 272 2.38 -18.30 23.44
N GLY A 273 1.25 -17.79 23.95
CA GLY A 273 1.10 -16.36 24.28
C GLY A 273 0.87 -15.43 23.09
N VAL A 274 0.63 -15.96 21.89
CA VAL A 274 0.26 -15.16 20.72
C VAL A 274 -1.23 -14.86 20.76
N ASP A 275 -1.56 -13.61 20.58
CA ASP A 275 -2.93 -13.17 20.34
C ASP A 275 -3.47 -13.81 19.05
N LYS A 276 -4.65 -14.39 19.11
CA LYS A 276 -5.30 -15.08 18.00
C LYS A 276 -6.27 -14.21 17.22
N GLU A 277 -6.56 -13.02 17.72
CA GLU A 277 -7.45 -12.08 17.04
C GLU A 277 -6.70 -11.36 15.91
N LEU A 278 -7.34 -11.28 14.76
CA LEU A 278 -6.83 -10.54 13.61
C LEU A 278 -7.10 -9.06 13.81
N GLY A 279 -6.15 -8.23 13.42
CA GLY A 279 -6.22 -6.78 13.59
C GLY A 279 -5.32 -6.03 12.61
N SER A 280 -4.98 -4.80 12.96
CA SER A 280 -4.14 -3.92 12.13
C SER A 280 -2.66 -4.31 12.13
N SER A 281 -2.21 -5.09 13.10
CA SER A 281 -0.82 -5.56 13.17
C SER A 281 -0.65 -6.90 12.45
N MET A 282 0.46 -7.02 11.73
CA MET A 282 0.85 -8.26 11.04
C MET A 282 1.18 -9.37 12.05
N LYS A 283 0.63 -10.56 11.83
CA LYS A 283 0.91 -11.78 12.61
C LYS A 283 2.05 -12.60 11.99
#